data_73716c0f2fbe9f250427c398ab0ccf18
#
_entry.id   73716c0f2fbe9f250427c398ab0ccf18
#
_cell.length_a   1.000
_cell.length_b   1.000
_cell.length_c   1.000
_cell.angle_alpha   90.00
_cell.angle_beta   90.00
_cell.angle_gamma   90.00
#
_symmetry.space_group_name_H-M   'P 1'
#
loop_
_entity.id
_entity.type
_entity.pdbx_description
1 polymer ?
#
loop_
_entity_poly.entity_id
_entity_poly.type
_entity_poly.pdbx_seq_one_letter_code
_entity_poly.pdbx_strand_id
1 'polypeptide(L)'
;NINDLIDKAENPEKMVKQIIIDMEDQLRKATQGLGTAMGSCNQVKKQLATAQEQSNMWQAKAKTCLEQGNEDLARQALENKVKQDKMVAQYQEMVNSMEAQVNEIKTQVDVLKQKLEEARSKQAMLVARSRMADAKSQMAKTLGGMDSKSAFAKMDKMEEKISQKESQADAFSEVSGIQESESDPFAQMDKENSINAELEKLKNEMNNNN
;
A
#
# COMPACT_ATOMS: atom_id res chain seq x y z
N ASN A 1 -8.37 -5.91 -21.11
CA ASN A 1 -7.94 -4.54 -20.80
C ASN A 1 -9.16 -3.66 -20.52
N ILE A 2 -9.17 -2.86 -19.47
CA ILE A 2 -10.28 -1.95 -19.12
C ILE A 2 -10.60 -1.03 -20.30
N ASN A 3 -9.58 -0.60 -21.04
CA ASN A 3 -9.70 0.25 -22.22
C ASN A 3 -10.54 -0.40 -23.32
N ASP A 4 -10.30 -1.69 -23.63
CA ASP A 4 -11.04 -2.42 -24.68
C ASP A 4 -12.53 -2.60 -24.33
N LEU A 5 -12.86 -2.62 -23.03
CA LEU A 5 -14.23 -2.71 -22.55
C LEU A 5 -14.94 -1.37 -22.63
N ILE A 6 -14.23 -0.27 -22.35
CA ILE A 6 -14.75 1.09 -22.41
C ILE A 6 -15.01 1.50 -23.87
N ASP A 7 -14.09 1.19 -24.79
CA ASP A 7 -14.18 1.56 -26.21
C ASP A 7 -15.30 0.82 -26.95
N LYS A 8 -15.71 -0.36 -26.46
CA LYS A 8 -16.81 -1.17 -27.01
C LYS A 8 -18.17 -0.95 -26.34
N ALA A 9 -18.21 -0.12 -25.30
CA ALA A 9 -19.43 0.09 -24.53
C ALA A 9 -20.39 1.07 -25.22
N GLU A 10 -21.66 0.75 -25.18
CA GLU A 10 -22.75 1.62 -25.65
C GLU A 10 -22.87 2.91 -24.82
N ASN A 11 -22.38 2.88 -23.55
CA ASN A 11 -22.27 4.04 -22.66
C ASN A 11 -20.99 3.94 -21.81
N PRO A 12 -19.86 4.45 -22.34
CA PRO A 12 -18.55 4.37 -21.66
C PRO A 12 -18.53 5.02 -20.27
N GLU A 13 -19.18 6.17 -20.10
CA GLU A 13 -19.22 6.91 -18.83
C GLU A 13 -19.88 6.09 -17.71
N LYS A 14 -21.01 5.45 -18.01
CA LYS A 14 -21.74 4.62 -17.04
C LYS A 14 -20.94 3.38 -16.68
N MET A 15 -20.26 2.79 -17.65
CA MET A 15 -19.42 1.61 -17.42
C MET A 15 -18.22 1.94 -16.52
N VAL A 16 -17.48 3.02 -16.78
CA VAL A 16 -16.34 3.43 -15.96
C VAL A 16 -16.78 3.75 -14.54
N LYS A 17 -17.93 4.41 -14.37
CA LYS A 17 -18.50 4.67 -13.04
C LYS A 17 -18.77 3.37 -12.26
N GLN A 18 -19.30 2.34 -12.91
CA GLN A 18 -19.53 1.03 -12.27
C GLN A 18 -18.20 0.36 -11.90
N ILE A 19 -17.21 0.39 -12.80
CA ILE A 19 -15.87 -0.16 -12.55
C ILE A 19 -15.25 0.52 -11.31
N ILE A 20 -15.35 1.84 -11.17
CA ILE A 20 -14.84 2.58 -10.00
C ILE A 20 -15.50 2.09 -8.71
N ILE A 21 -16.83 1.94 -8.70
CA ILE A 21 -17.57 1.45 -7.54
C ILE A 21 -17.10 0.04 -7.15
N ASP A 22 -16.93 -0.84 -8.13
CA ASP A 22 -16.48 -2.21 -7.89
C ASP A 22 -15.04 -2.24 -7.37
N MET A 23 -14.16 -1.38 -7.90
CA MET A 23 -12.77 -1.24 -7.43
C MET A 23 -12.69 -0.66 -6.02
N GLU A 24 -13.51 0.32 -5.67
CA GLU A 24 -13.61 0.87 -4.32
C GLU A 24 -14.05 -0.20 -3.30
N ASP A 25 -15.01 -1.05 -3.67
CA ASP A 25 -15.43 -2.16 -2.82
C ASP A 25 -14.33 -3.21 -2.64
N GLN A 26 -13.61 -3.54 -3.73
CA GLN A 26 -12.45 -4.44 -3.68
C GLN A 26 -11.33 -3.87 -2.82
N LEU A 27 -10.99 -2.59 -2.97
CA LEU A 27 -9.97 -1.91 -2.17
C LEU A 27 -10.33 -1.91 -0.69
N ARG A 28 -11.59 -1.63 -0.36
CA ARG A 28 -12.08 -1.68 1.02
C ARG A 28 -11.93 -3.07 1.62
N LYS A 29 -12.31 -4.12 0.90
CA LYS A 29 -12.16 -5.53 1.34
C LYS A 29 -10.70 -5.92 1.51
N ALA A 30 -9.84 -5.54 0.57
CA ALA A 30 -8.41 -5.82 0.63
C ALA A 30 -7.75 -5.10 1.81
N THR A 31 -8.08 -3.83 2.05
CA THR A 31 -7.58 -3.05 3.20
C THR A 31 -8.03 -3.65 4.54
N GLN A 32 -9.28 -4.11 4.62
CA GLN A 32 -9.77 -4.79 5.81
C GLN A 32 -9.04 -6.13 6.04
N GLY A 33 -8.81 -6.90 4.97
CA GLY A 33 -8.01 -8.13 5.01
C GLY A 33 -6.57 -7.88 5.46
N LEU A 34 -5.94 -6.81 4.96
CA LEU A 34 -4.60 -6.37 5.40
C LEU A 34 -4.58 -6.08 6.90
N GLY A 35 -5.55 -5.31 7.41
CA GLY A 35 -5.66 -5.00 8.83
C GLY A 35 -5.78 -6.26 9.69
N THR A 36 -6.56 -7.24 9.26
CA THR A 36 -6.71 -8.54 9.95
C THR A 36 -5.40 -9.32 9.95
N ALA A 37 -4.72 -9.41 8.79
CA ALA A 37 -3.44 -10.11 8.66
C ALA A 37 -2.35 -9.47 9.54
N MET A 38 -2.26 -8.13 9.56
CA MET A 38 -1.35 -7.38 10.44
C MET A 38 -1.65 -7.63 11.91
N GLY A 39 -2.92 -7.63 12.30
CA GLY A 39 -3.35 -7.93 13.68
C GLY A 39 -2.91 -9.33 14.12
N SER A 40 -3.10 -10.34 13.27
CA SER A 40 -2.67 -11.71 13.52
C SER A 40 -1.14 -11.83 13.61
N CYS A 41 -0.40 -11.18 12.71
CA CYS A 41 1.05 -11.14 12.75
C CYS A 41 1.57 -10.52 14.06
N ASN A 42 1.00 -9.40 14.50
CA ASN A 42 1.35 -8.75 15.75
C ASN A 42 1.06 -9.63 16.99
N GLN A 43 0.01 -10.44 16.94
CA GLN A 43 -0.27 -11.40 18.01
C GLN A 43 0.81 -12.48 18.11
N VAL A 44 1.26 -13.04 16.98
CA VAL A 44 2.34 -14.03 16.95
C VAL A 44 3.66 -13.42 17.39
N LYS A 45 3.97 -12.16 16.99
CA LYS A 45 5.15 -11.42 17.48
C LYS A 45 5.14 -11.27 19.01
N LYS A 46 3.99 -11.02 19.63
CA LYS A 46 3.88 -10.98 21.10
C LYS A 46 4.17 -12.34 21.72
N GLN A 47 3.69 -13.42 21.12
CA GLN A 47 3.98 -14.78 21.58
C GLN A 47 5.47 -15.11 21.47
N LEU A 48 6.12 -14.70 20.36
CA LEU A 48 7.56 -14.82 20.17
C LEU A 48 8.34 -14.09 21.28
N ALA A 49 7.99 -12.83 21.54
CA ALA A 49 8.63 -12.05 22.58
C ALA A 49 8.48 -12.69 23.96
N THR A 50 7.29 -13.20 24.29
CA THR A 50 7.04 -13.90 25.56
C THR A 50 7.87 -15.19 25.67
N ALA A 51 7.95 -15.99 24.59
CA ALA A 51 8.76 -17.21 24.58
C ALA A 51 10.26 -16.89 24.75
N GLN A 52 10.74 -15.83 24.10
CA GLN A 52 12.12 -15.37 24.23
C GLN A 52 12.44 -14.91 25.66
N GLU A 53 11.54 -14.15 26.28
CA GLU A 53 11.68 -13.72 27.67
C GLU A 53 11.74 -14.93 28.62
N GLN A 54 10.88 -15.90 28.44
CA GLN A 54 10.89 -17.13 29.23
C GLN A 54 12.18 -17.93 29.04
N SER A 55 12.70 -18.05 27.81
CA SER A 55 13.97 -18.68 27.54
C SER A 55 15.11 -17.98 28.31
N ASN A 56 15.17 -16.65 28.24
CA ASN A 56 16.17 -15.85 28.95
C ASN A 56 16.05 -16.00 30.47
N MET A 57 14.83 -16.06 31.01
CA MET A 57 14.58 -16.29 32.44
C MET A 57 15.09 -17.67 32.89
N TRP A 58 14.83 -18.72 32.11
CA TRP A 58 15.32 -20.06 32.42
C TRP A 58 16.85 -20.14 32.34
N GLN A 59 17.46 -19.46 31.38
CA GLN A 59 18.91 -19.34 31.29
C GLN A 59 19.52 -18.66 32.53
N ALA A 60 18.91 -17.55 32.99
CA ALA A 60 19.36 -16.87 34.21
C ALA A 60 19.25 -17.77 35.45
N LYS A 61 18.11 -18.50 35.58
CA LYS A 61 17.92 -19.46 36.67
C LYS A 61 18.97 -20.58 36.66
N ALA A 62 19.27 -21.13 35.48
CA ALA A 62 20.31 -22.15 35.34
C ALA A 62 21.67 -21.64 35.80
N LYS A 63 22.03 -20.40 35.41
CA LYS A 63 23.29 -19.74 35.84
C LYS A 63 23.33 -19.60 37.35
N THR A 64 22.27 -19.10 37.96
CA THR A 64 22.22 -18.94 39.47
C THR A 64 22.35 -20.28 40.18
N CYS A 65 21.70 -21.35 39.68
CA CYS A 65 21.85 -22.69 40.26
C CYS A 65 23.27 -23.22 40.18
N LEU A 66 23.98 -22.97 39.07
CA LEU A 66 25.40 -23.36 38.94
C LEU A 66 26.31 -22.56 39.91
N GLU A 67 26.06 -21.28 40.07
CA GLU A 67 26.80 -20.43 41.04
C GLU A 67 26.60 -20.92 42.48
N GLN A 68 25.45 -21.51 42.77
CA GLN A 68 25.15 -22.14 44.09
C GLN A 68 25.62 -23.61 44.21
N GLY A 69 26.27 -24.14 43.18
CA GLY A 69 26.77 -25.53 43.18
C GLY A 69 25.66 -26.57 42.96
N ASN A 70 24.45 -26.20 42.55
CA ASN A 70 23.32 -27.10 42.38
C ASN A 70 23.17 -27.47 40.91
N GLU A 71 23.97 -28.46 40.46
CA GLU A 71 24.02 -28.85 39.06
C GLU A 71 22.70 -29.54 38.58
N ASP A 72 22.01 -30.28 39.44
CA ASP A 72 20.76 -30.96 39.10
C ASP A 72 19.62 -29.96 38.78
N LEU A 73 19.49 -28.90 39.59
CA LEU A 73 18.52 -27.82 39.33
C LEU A 73 18.89 -27.01 38.09
N ALA A 74 20.19 -26.81 37.86
CA ALA A 74 20.65 -26.12 36.64
C ALA A 74 20.28 -26.93 35.39
N ARG A 75 20.41 -28.23 35.41
CA ARG A 75 20.02 -29.11 34.31
C ARG A 75 18.52 -29.05 34.04
N GLN A 76 17.68 -29.12 35.07
CA GLN A 76 16.22 -28.93 34.94
C GLN A 76 15.83 -27.56 34.35
N ALA A 77 16.51 -26.50 34.76
CA ALA A 77 16.31 -25.18 34.20
C ALA A 77 16.67 -25.12 32.71
N LEU A 78 17.77 -25.73 32.31
CA LEU A 78 18.21 -25.83 30.91
C LEU A 78 17.25 -26.65 30.06
N GLU A 79 16.67 -27.74 30.61
CA GLU A 79 15.62 -28.50 29.90
C GLU A 79 14.39 -27.60 29.58
N ASN A 80 13.98 -26.78 30.54
CA ASN A 80 12.89 -25.85 30.30
C ASN A 80 13.28 -24.76 29.31
N LYS A 81 14.52 -24.24 29.37
CA LYS A 81 15.03 -23.33 28.35
C LYS A 81 14.95 -23.94 26.95
N VAL A 82 15.43 -25.16 26.75
CA VAL A 82 15.38 -25.85 25.45
C VAL A 82 13.95 -25.98 24.92
N LYS A 83 12.97 -26.20 25.80
CA LYS A 83 11.55 -26.20 25.40
C LYS A 83 11.12 -24.82 24.89
N GLN A 84 11.50 -23.74 25.58
CA GLN A 84 11.18 -22.38 25.15
C GLN A 84 11.91 -22.01 23.85
N ASP A 85 13.19 -22.40 23.70
CA ASP A 85 13.94 -22.17 22.46
C ASP A 85 13.28 -22.79 21.23
N LYS A 86 12.68 -23.99 21.39
CA LYS A 86 11.89 -24.61 20.31
C LYS A 86 10.64 -23.77 19.97
N MET A 87 9.97 -23.22 20.98
CA MET A 87 8.82 -22.35 20.75
C MET A 87 9.25 -21.05 20.08
N VAL A 88 10.38 -20.46 20.47
CA VAL A 88 10.98 -19.29 19.83
C VAL A 88 11.22 -19.58 18.34
N ALA A 89 11.86 -20.70 18.01
CA ALA A 89 12.12 -21.05 16.63
C ALA A 89 10.82 -21.21 15.81
N GLN A 90 9.80 -21.86 16.37
CA GLN A 90 8.51 -22.03 15.71
C GLN A 90 7.78 -20.68 15.48
N TYR A 91 7.74 -19.83 16.51
CA TYR A 91 7.10 -18.51 16.38
C TYR A 91 7.87 -17.60 15.43
N GLN A 92 9.21 -17.68 15.40
CA GLN A 92 10.04 -16.90 14.47
C GLN A 92 9.75 -17.30 13.01
N GLU A 93 9.65 -18.59 12.72
CA GLU A 93 9.29 -19.07 11.38
C GLU A 93 7.88 -18.59 10.99
N MET A 94 6.94 -18.68 11.93
CA MET A 94 5.56 -18.21 11.71
C MET A 94 5.51 -16.70 11.45
N VAL A 95 6.25 -15.88 12.21
CA VAL A 95 6.35 -14.44 12.00
C VAL A 95 6.90 -14.13 10.60
N ASN A 96 8.00 -14.77 10.21
CA ASN A 96 8.62 -14.55 8.89
C ASN A 96 7.63 -14.86 7.74
N SER A 97 6.89 -15.96 7.87
CA SER A 97 5.87 -16.35 6.88
C SER A 97 4.72 -15.33 6.82
N MET A 98 4.22 -14.90 7.99
CA MET A 98 3.13 -13.94 8.06
C MET A 98 3.54 -12.54 7.58
N GLU A 99 4.76 -12.10 7.86
CA GLU A 99 5.30 -10.83 7.34
C GLU A 99 5.39 -10.83 5.82
N ALA A 100 5.83 -11.93 5.23
CA ALA A 100 5.86 -12.08 3.77
C ALA A 100 4.44 -11.95 3.17
N GLN A 101 3.44 -12.60 3.78
CA GLN A 101 2.06 -12.51 3.34
C GLN A 101 1.47 -11.09 3.51
N VAL A 102 1.75 -10.42 4.64
CA VAL A 102 1.33 -9.04 4.89
C VAL A 102 1.91 -8.11 3.83
N ASN A 103 3.20 -8.24 3.50
CA ASN A 103 3.85 -7.44 2.48
C ASN A 103 3.26 -7.68 1.08
N GLU A 104 2.93 -8.93 0.75
CA GLU A 104 2.26 -9.25 -0.51
C GLU A 104 0.88 -8.58 -0.60
N ILE A 105 0.05 -8.69 0.44
CA ILE A 105 -1.27 -8.05 0.49
C ILE A 105 -1.14 -6.52 0.42
N LYS A 106 -0.15 -5.93 1.12
CA LYS A 106 0.13 -4.49 1.06
C LYS A 106 0.41 -4.05 -0.37
N THR A 107 1.28 -4.76 -1.08
CA THR A 107 1.58 -4.48 -2.50
C THR A 107 0.33 -4.56 -3.37
N GLN A 108 -0.53 -5.57 -3.15
CA GLN A 108 -1.79 -5.69 -3.90
C GLN A 108 -2.76 -4.53 -3.62
N VAL A 109 -2.84 -4.08 -2.36
CA VAL A 109 -3.65 -2.90 -1.97
C VAL A 109 -3.13 -1.65 -2.68
N ASP A 110 -1.83 -1.44 -2.77
CA ASP A 110 -1.25 -0.27 -3.41
C ASP A 110 -1.47 -0.29 -4.93
N VAL A 111 -1.35 -1.45 -5.57
CA VAL A 111 -1.72 -1.62 -7.00
C VAL A 111 -3.21 -1.32 -7.23
N LEU A 112 -4.10 -1.74 -6.34
CA LEU A 112 -5.54 -1.43 -6.44
C LEU A 112 -5.81 0.07 -6.30
N LYS A 113 -5.12 0.77 -5.38
CA LYS A 113 -5.23 2.24 -5.24
C LYS A 113 -4.82 2.95 -6.53
N GLN A 114 -3.67 2.60 -7.10
CA GLN A 114 -3.19 3.19 -8.35
C GLN A 114 -4.18 2.99 -9.49
N LYS A 115 -4.67 1.76 -9.67
CA LYS A 115 -5.67 1.47 -10.71
C LYS A 115 -6.99 2.22 -10.50
N LEU A 116 -7.39 2.44 -9.25
CA LEU A 116 -8.58 3.23 -8.93
C LEU A 116 -8.39 4.70 -9.34
N GLU A 117 -7.23 5.30 -9.07
CA GLU A 117 -6.92 6.68 -9.48
C GLU A 117 -6.86 6.81 -11.02
N GLU A 118 -6.29 5.85 -11.72
CA GLU A 118 -6.32 5.78 -13.18
C GLU A 118 -7.76 5.74 -13.72
N ALA A 119 -8.62 4.91 -13.13
CA ALA A 119 -10.02 4.79 -13.52
C ALA A 119 -10.78 6.12 -13.29
N ARG A 120 -10.54 6.79 -12.16
CA ARG A 120 -11.12 8.11 -11.84
C ARG A 120 -10.66 9.19 -12.82
N SER A 121 -9.38 9.21 -13.17
CA SER A 121 -8.83 10.13 -14.18
C SER A 121 -9.50 9.92 -15.54
N LYS A 122 -9.64 8.67 -15.98
CA LYS A 122 -10.34 8.32 -17.23
C LYS A 122 -11.81 8.72 -17.20
N GLN A 123 -12.50 8.53 -16.08
CA GLN A 123 -13.88 8.99 -15.92
C GLN A 123 -14.00 10.50 -16.14
N ALA A 124 -13.11 11.29 -15.50
CA ALA A 124 -13.11 12.73 -15.63
C ALA A 124 -12.91 13.18 -17.09
N MET A 125 -12.01 12.51 -17.83
CA MET A 125 -11.78 12.79 -19.26
C MET A 125 -12.99 12.43 -20.12
N LEU A 126 -13.62 11.28 -19.89
CA LEU A 126 -14.81 10.86 -20.63
C LEU A 126 -15.98 11.82 -20.41
N VAL A 127 -16.20 12.27 -19.16
CA VAL A 127 -17.21 13.27 -18.83
C VAL A 127 -16.92 14.60 -19.54
N ALA A 128 -15.67 15.03 -19.57
CA ALA A 128 -15.26 16.25 -20.26
C ALA A 128 -15.51 16.15 -21.78
N ARG A 129 -15.17 15.02 -22.40
CA ARG A 129 -15.43 14.76 -23.84
C ARG A 129 -16.92 14.73 -24.15
N SER A 130 -17.72 14.06 -23.33
CA SER A 130 -19.20 14.00 -23.51
C SER A 130 -19.80 15.42 -23.46
N ARG A 131 -19.43 16.22 -22.47
CA ARG A 131 -19.91 17.62 -22.35
C ARG A 131 -19.50 18.48 -23.54
N MET A 132 -18.28 18.29 -24.07
CA MET A 132 -17.86 19.03 -25.28
C MET A 132 -18.64 18.61 -26.50
N ALA A 133 -18.90 17.31 -26.69
CA ALA A 133 -19.71 16.81 -27.80
C ALA A 133 -21.14 17.37 -27.75
N ASP A 134 -21.73 17.40 -26.54
CA ASP A 134 -23.06 18.00 -26.32
C ASP A 134 -23.07 19.52 -26.62
N ALA A 135 -22.04 20.24 -26.17
CA ALA A 135 -21.89 21.66 -26.45
C ALA A 135 -21.70 21.94 -27.94
N LYS A 136 -20.88 21.14 -28.66
CA LYS A 136 -20.74 21.21 -30.13
C LYS A 136 -22.07 20.96 -30.82
N SER A 137 -22.83 19.96 -30.38
CA SER A 137 -24.14 19.62 -30.96
C SER A 137 -25.17 20.73 -30.75
N GLN A 138 -25.25 21.29 -29.55
CA GLN A 138 -26.13 22.39 -29.23
C GLN A 138 -25.77 23.66 -30.03
N MET A 139 -24.47 23.97 -30.14
CA MET A 139 -23.98 25.10 -30.90
C MET A 139 -24.25 24.97 -32.39
N ALA A 140 -24.08 23.76 -32.96
CA ALA A 140 -24.45 23.48 -34.35
C ALA A 140 -25.96 23.65 -34.60
N LYS A 141 -26.82 23.31 -33.62
CA LYS A 141 -28.27 23.48 -33.69
C LYS A 141 -28.70 24.97 -33.57
N THR A 142 -27.97 25.76 -32.74
CA THR A 142 -28.30 27.16 -32.45
C THR A 142 -27.73 28.14 -33.49
N LEU A 143 -26.60 27.79 -34.11
CA LEU A 143 -25.81 28.65 -35.00
C LEU A 143 -26.03 28.37 -36.50
N GLY A 144 -27.12 27.76 -36.87
CA GLY A 144 -27.48 27.59 -38.27
C GLY A 144 -27.55 28.86 -39.11
N GLY A 145 -27.02 30.00 -38.60
CA GLY A 145 -27.09 31.30 -39.25
C GLY A 145 -26.07 32.37 -38.95
N MET A 146 -25.10 32.26 -38.05
CA MET A 146 -24.14 33.34 -37.77
C MET A 146 -22.75 32.86 -37.34
N ASP A 147 -21.76 33.57 -37.86
CA ASP A 147 -20.29 33.51 -37.71
C ASP A 147 -19.70 32.62 -36.56
N SER A 148 -19.60 31.36 -36.87
CA SER A 148 -19.18 30.29 -35.90
C SER A 148 -17.66 30.11 -35.76
N LYS A 149 -16.83 30.76 -36.60
CA LYS A 149 -15.37 30.53 -36.68
C LYS A 149 -14.63 30.80 -35.38
N SER A 150 -15.00 31.81 -34.60
CA SER A 150 -14.32 32.18 -33.35
C SER A 150 -14.65 31.22 -32.20
N ALA A 151 -15.86 30.69 -32.15
CA ALA A 151 -16.31 29.77 -31.11
C ALA A 151 -15.78 28.33 -31.35
N PHE A 152 -15.74 27.89 -32.60
CA PHE A 152 -15.12 26.61 -32.96
C PHE A 152 -13.61 26.62 -32.71
N ALA A 153 -12.88 27.70 -33.00
CA ALA A 153 -11.46 27.82 -32.71
C ALA A 153 -11.13 27.75 -31.20
N LYS A 154 -12.03 28.23 -30.32
CA LYS A 154 -11.87 28.07 -28.86
C LYS A 154 -12.14 26.64 -28.39
N MET A 155 -13.08 25.93 -29.00
CA MET A 155 -13.37 24.55 -28.69
C MET A 155 -12.25 23.63 -29.18
N ASP A 156 -11.70 23.86 -30.37
CA ASP A 156 -10.55 23.09 -30.90
C ASP A 156 -9.31 23.23 -29.99
N LYS A 157 -9.04 24.44 -29.45
CA LYS A 157 -7.99 24.63 -28.43
C LYS A 157 -8.28 23.91 -27.11
N MET A 158 -9.52 23.72 -26.77
CA MET A 158 -9.92 23.04 -25.54
C MET A 158 -9.81 21.51 -25.72
N GLU A 159 -10.14 21.02 -26.91
CA GLU A 159 -9.95 19.62 -27.33
C GLU A 159 -8.46 19.23 -27.37
N GLU A 160 -7.61 20.14 -27.89
CA GLU A 160 -6.16 19.99 -27.89
C GLU A 160 -5.59 19.94 -26.46
N LYS A 161 -6.10 20.76 -25.53
CA LYS A 161 -5.70 20.71 -24.11
C LYS A 161 -6.15 19.42 -23.41
N ILE A 162 -7.31 18.86 -23.76
CA ILE A 162 -7.76 17.58 -23.23
C ILE A 162 -6.88 16.46 -23.75
N SER A 163 -6.57 16.45 -25.05
CA SER A 163 -5.68 15.47 -25.67
C SER A 163 -4.25 15.55 -25.09
N GLN A 164 -3.74 16.76 -24.81
CA GLN A 164 -2.45 16.92 -24.13
C GLN A 164 -2.46 16.36 -22.69
N LYS A 165 -3.56 16.59 -21.95
CA LYS A 165 -3.71 16.00 -20.60
C LYS A 165 -3.88 14.49 -20.63
N GLU A 166 -4.51 13.92 -21.66
CA GLU A 166 -4.57 12.49 -21.88
C GLU A 166 -3.18 11.91 -22.10
N SER A 167 -2.41 12.51 -23.02
CA SER A 167 -1.04 12.08 -23.28
C SER A 167 -0.13 12.23 -22.05
N GLN A 168 -0.34 13.26 -21.23
CA GLN A 168 0.38 13.42 -19.96
C GLN A 168 -0.06 12.39 -18.91
N ALA A 169 -1.35 12.04 -18.82
CA ALA A 169 -1.85 11.02 -17.93
C ALA A 169 -1.37 9.61 -18.32
N ASP A 170 -1.33 9.31 -19.63
CA ASP A 170 -0.79 8.05 -20.14
C ASP A 170 0.74 7.97 -19.93
N ALA A 171 1.49 9.05 -20.16
CA ALA A 171 2.92 9.13 -19.87
C ALA A 171 3.22 9.07 -18.35
N PHE A 172 2.36 9.65 -17.51
CA PHE A 172 2.49 9.56 -16.07
C PHE A 172 2.19 8.15 -15.54
N SER A 173 1.22 7.45 -16.15
CA SER A 173 0.93 6.03 -15.87
C SER A 173 2.10 5.12 -16.25
N GLU A 174 2.83 5.44 -17.30
CA GLU A 174 4.02 4.70 -17.76
C GLU A 174 5.25 4.97 -16.87
N VAL A 175 5.38 6.19 -16.34
CA VAL A 175 6.51 6.63 -15.49
C VAL A 175 6.24 6.34 -13.99
N SER A 176 4.99 6.37 -13.51
CA SER A 176 4.64 6.13 -12.11
C SER A 176 4.74 4.65 -11.66
N GLY A 177 5.14 3.75 -12.55
CA GLY A 177 5.68 2.44 -12.17
C GLY A 177 6.98 2.51 -11.35
N ILE A 178 7.55 3.69 -11.08
CA ILE A 178 8.87 3.87 -10.46
C ILE A 178 8.91 4.93 -9.33
N GLN A 179 7.82 5.57 -8.92
CA GLN A 179 7.89 6.54 -7.81
C GLN A 179 6.84 6.31 -6.73
N GLU A 180 7.38 6.00 -5.53
CA GLU A 180 6.68 5.97 -4.25
C GLU A 180 5.90 7.28 -4.02
N SER A 181 4.60 7.18 -3.78
CA SER A 181 3.78 8.35 -3.43
C SER A 181 4.12 8.82 -2.01
N GLU A 182 4.62 10.04 -1.88
CA GLU A 182 4.94 10.71 -0.61
C GLU A 182 3.73 11.02 0.30
N SER A 183 2.56 10.46 0.05
CA SER A 183 1.34 10.77 0.80
C SER A 183 0.68 9.61 1.54
N ASP A 184 1.40 8.50 1.76
CA ASP A 184 0.93 7.41 2.61
C ASP A 184 1.28 7.73 4.08
N PRO A 185 0.29 7.87 5.00
CA PRO A 185 0.53 8.07 6.44
C PRO A 185 1.38 6.96 7.06
N PHE A 186 1.36 5.74 6.48
CA PHE A 186 2.20 4.62 6.91
C PHE A 186 3.63 4.74 6.41
N ALA A 187 3.87 5.29 5.23
CA ALA A 187 5.22 5.58 4.73
C ALA A 187 5.92 6.69 5.53
N GLN A 188 5.18 7.66 6.08
CA GLN A 188 5.72 8.65 7.02
C GLN A 188 6.10 8.00 8.35
N MET A 189 5.28 7.08 8.87
CA MET A 189 5.57 6.36 10.11
C MET A 189 6.76 5.41 9.97
N ASP A 190 6.92 4.75 8.81
CA ASP A 190 8.08 3.90 8.51
C ASP A 190 9.37 4.74 8.28
N LYS A 191 9.26 5.93 7.70
CA LYS A 191 10.37 6.90 7.61
C LYS A 191 10.78 7.43 8.99
N GLU A 192 9.83 7.78 9.85
CA GLU A 192 10.14 8.22 11.22
C GLU A 192 10.79 7.11 12.05
N ASN A 193 10.32 5.87 11.92
CA ASN A 193 10.90 4.71 12.60
C ASN A 193 12.33 4.40 12.10
N SER A 194 12.59 4.49 10.79
CA SER A 194 13.92 4.29 10.24
C SER A 194 14.88 5.45 10.59
N ILE A 195 14.40 6.69 10.61
CA ILE A 195 15.19 7.86 11.04
C ILE A 195 15.55 7.75 12.55
N ASN A 196 14.59 7.33 13.38
CA ASN A 196 14.83 7.14 14.81
C ASN A 196 15.83 6.00 15.11
N ALA A 197 15.75 4.91 14.34
CA ALA A 197 16.72 3.80 14.44
C ALA A 197 18.13 4.22 14.01
N GLU A 198 18.26 5.03 12.96
CA GLU A 198 19.55 5.57 12.50
C GLU A 198 20.10 6.59 13.50
N LEU A 199 19.25 7.39 14.13
CA LEU A 199 19.62 8.36 15.15
C LEU A 199 20.10 7.68 16.45
N GLU A 200 19.50 6.55 16.82
CA GLU A 200 19.99 5.73 17.94
C GLU A 200 21.34 5.05 17.62
N LYS A 201 21.54 4.56 16.39
CA LYS A 201 22.85 4.05 15.96
C LYS A 201 23.94 5.10 16.06
N LEU A 202 23.69 6.31 15.52
CA LEU A 202 24.63 7.43 15.59
C LEU A 202 24.96 7.84 17.04
N LYS A 203 23.96 7.87 17.92
CA LYS A 203 24.17 8.14 19.36
C LYS A 203 25.04 7.06 20.02
N ASN A 204 24.83 5.80 19.68
CA ASN A 204 25.64 4.70 20.23
C ASN A 204 27.08 4.71 19.67
N GLU A 205 27.27 5.06 18.40
CA GLU A 205 28.59 5.23 17.78
C GLU A 205 29.35 6.41 18.40
N MET A 206 28.68 7.52 18.71
CA MET A 206 29.30 8.67 19.41
C MET A 206 29.65 8.37 20.87
N ASN A 207 28.87 7.53 21.56
CA ASN A 207 29.17 7.14 22.95
C ASN A 207 30.26 6.07 23.08
N ASN A 208 30.55 5.30 22.02
CA ASN A 208 31.63 4.30 21.99
C ASN A 208 33.00 4.88 21.56
N ASN A 209 33.06 6.14 21.12
CA ASN A 209 34.26 6.82 20.69
C ASN A 209 34.77 7.88 21.71
N ASN A 210 34.29 7.84 22.96
CA ASN A 210 34.74 8.63 24.08
C ASN A 210 35.12 7.65 25.22
#